data_8b156257a34a227b4552fefa72f356c1
#
_entry.id   8b156257a34a227b4552fefa72f356c1
#
_cell.length_a   1.000
_cell.length_b   1.000
_cell.length_c   1.000
_cell.angle_alpha   90.00
_cell.angle_beta   90.00
_cell.angle_gamma   90.00
#
_symmetry.space_group_name_H-M   'P 1'
#
loop_
_entity.id
_entity.type
_entity.pdbx_description
1 polymer ?
#
loop_
_entity_poly.entity_id
_entity_poly.type
_entity_poly.pdbx_seq_one_letter_code
_entity_poly.pdbx_strand_id
1 'polypeptide(L)'
;MIHLGVDTLCWHLRLEHGAVTLEDVLEQAASLGSDFVQVNLHHVREREIAELLTLAARADEIGLRLLVSGDFLGEGRNGDAPAVGVGRIHAWLERAVALGSSLLRVVSGFYRADLMGRPELIEAERRYVVSVLRGALPAVDAAGVALLLENHSDFTVDEYRSLVTEAGGSTGVFLDLINPIAALDDPEPVVRALAPLARAGHVKDYVFESIPTDDGYHRRGFAVRYRYPGEGVADLPRLVAALREGLGGRDFHLSVEGLDNHADVDDQRQRLAPALALLRSLVA
;
A
#
# COMPACT_ATOMS: atom_id res chain seq x y z
N MET A 1 -13.18 12.95 -5.13
CA MET A 1 -12.19 13.04 -6.25
C MET A 1 -11.09 11.98 -6.03
N ILE A 2 -10.52 11.36 -7.10
CA ILE A 2 -9.35 10.49 -6.98
C ILE A 2 -8.11 11.31 -7.27
N HIS A 3 -7.22 11.44 -6.27
CA HIS A 3 -5.90 12.05 -6.38
C HIS A 3 -4.90 10.97 -6.79
N LEU A 4 -4.02 11.26 -7.73
CA LEU A 4 -3.03 10.30 -8.24
C LEU A 4 -1.63 10.62 -7.72
N GLY A 5 -0.95 9.60 -7.21
CA GLY A 5 0.40 9.70 -6.69
C GLY A 5 1.28 8.51 -7.04
N VAL A 6 2.45 8.48 -6.47
CA VAL A 6 3.43 7.41 -6.62
C VAL A 6 3.96 6.98 -5.25
N ASP A 7 4.27 5.69 -5.08
CA ASP A 7 4.97 5.19 -3.89
C ASP A 7 6.49 5.23 -4.11
N THR A 8 7.25 5.54 -3.06
CA THR A 8 8.71 5.52 -3.10
C THR A 8 9.29 4.14 -3.40
N LEU A 9 8.51 3.05 -3.26
CA LEU A 9 8.89 1.71 -3.71
C LEU A 9 9.21 1.65 -5.21
N CYS A 10 8.65 2.56 -6.02
CA CYS A 10 9.00 2.69 -7.43
C CYS A 10 10.48 3.06 -7.67
N TRP A 11 11.20 3.53 -6.64
CA TRP A 11 12.63 3.82 -6.66
C TRP A 11 13.41 3.03 -5.62
N HIS A 12 12.87 1.90 -5.14
CA HIS A 12 13.40 1.16 -3.99
C HIS A 12 14.91 0.86 -4.11
N LEU A 13 15.34 0.15 -5.17
CA LEU A 13 16.75 -0.20 -5.34
C LEU A 13 17.64 1.02 -5.56
N ARG A 14 17.13 2.05 -6.25
CA ARG A 14 17.88 3.30 -6.49
C ARG A 14 18.12 4.07 -5.21
N LEU A 15 17.13 4.11 -4.31
CA LEU A 15 17.25 4.70 -2.97
C LEU A 15 18.22 3.89 -2.11
N GLU A 16 18.08 2.55 -2.08
CA GLU A 16 18.95 1.67 -1.29
C GLU A 16 20.43 1.73 -1.75
N HIS A 17 20.67 1.91 -3.05
CA HIS A 17 22.02 2.03 -3.58
C HIS A 17 22.54 3.47 -3.64
N GLY A 18 21.78 4.44 -3.16
CA GLY A 18 22.16 5.86 -3.20
C GLY A 18 22.27 6.46 -4.60
N ALA A 19 21.61 5.83 -5.60
CA ALA A 19 21.58 6.33 -6.98
C ALA A 19 20.63 7.52 -7.16
N VAL A 20 19.66 7.66 -6.26
CA VAL A 20 18.77 8.82 -6.13
C VAL A 20 18.55 9.11 -4.65
N THR A 21 18.23 10.37 -4.34
CA THR A 21 17.78 10.81 -2.99
C THR A 21 16.25 10.87 -2.95
N LEU A 22 15.68 10.99 -1.75
CA LEU A 22 14.23 11.23 -1.62
C LEU A 22 13.83 12.59 -2.21
N GLU A 23 14.68 13.57 -2.10
CA GLU A 23 14.50 14.88 -2.72
C GLU A 23 14.42 14.77 -4.25
N ASP A 24 15.27 13.95 -4.87
CA ASP A 24 15.19 13.65 -6.32
C ASP A 24 13.88 12.93 -6.66
N VAL A 25 13.40 12.02 -5.81
CA VAL A 25 12.11 11.34 -5.99
C VAL A 25 10.95 12.33 -5.96
N LEU A 26 10.96 13.30 -5.02
CA LEU A 26 9.93 14.35 -4.97
C LEU A 26 9.92 15.19 -6.24
N GLU A 27 11.10 15.63 -6.72
CA GLU A 27 11.23 16.41 -7.97
C GLU A 27 10.71 15.61 -9.18
N GLN A 28 11.07 14.33 -9.27
CA GLN A 28 10.60 13.46 -10.34
C GLN A 28 9.08 13.28 -10.27
N ALA A 29 8.50 13.03 -9.11
CA ALA A 29 7.06 12.90 -8.91
C ALA A 29 6.33 14.19 -9.29
N ALA A 30 6.83 15.36 -8.87
CA ALA A 30 6.27 16.66 -9.25
C ALA A 30 6.31 16.85 -10.78
N SER A 31 7.44 16.52 -11.42
CA SER A 31 7.57 16.61 -12.90
C SER A 31 6.60 15.72 -13.66
N LEU A 32 6.16 14.62 -13.05
CA LEU A 32 5.12 13.72 -13.57
C LEU A 32 3.70 14.22 -13.30
N GLY A 33 3.54 15.32 -12.56
CA GLY A 33 2.24 15.87 -12.16
C GLY A 33 1.52 15.01 -11.15
N SER A 34 2.23 14.34 -10.24
CA SER A 34 1.65 13.63 -9.09
C SER A 34 1.03 14.63 -8.12
N ASP A 35 -0.10 14.26 -7.49
CA ASP A 35 -0.73 15.06 -6.43
C ASP A 35 -0.06 14.83 -5.07
N PHE A 36 0.60 13.69 -4.90
CA PHE A 36 1.26 13.29 -3.66
C PHE A 36 2.34 12.23 -3.91
N VAL A 37 3.22 12.05 -2.92
CA VAL A 37 4.15 10.92 -2.83
C VAL A 37 3.82 10.14 -1.57
N GLN A 38 3.69 8.83 -1.71
CA GLN A 38 3.59 7.90 -0.59
C GLN A 38 4.99 7.48 -0.17
N VAL A 39 5.42 7.92 1.01
CA VAL A 39 6.75 7.63 1.56
C VAL A 39 6.69 6.32 2.34
N ASN A 40 7.40 5.31 1.87
CA ASN A 40 7.61 4.09 2.64
C ASN A 40 8.65 4.36 3.73
N LEU A 41 8.31 4.08 4.99
CA LEU A 41 9.16 4.38 6.15
C LEU A 41 10.49 3.62 6.14
N HIS A 42 10.59 2.54 5.36
CA HIS A 42 11.86 1.87 5.12
C HIS A 42 12.91 2.82 4.51
N HIS A 43 12.51 3.70 3.59
CA HIS A 43 13.41 4.64 2.92
C HIS A 43 13.81 5.85 3.77
N VAL A 44 13.16 6.05 4.91
CA VAL A 44 13.47 7.13 5.85
C VAL A 44 13.90 6.62 7.23
N ARG A 45 14.15 5.33 7.38
CA ARG A 45 14.42 4.68 8.66
C ARG A 45 15.61 5.30 9.41
N GLU A 46 16.62 5.74 8.68
CA GLU A 46 17.85 6.34 9.23
C GLU A 46 17.76 7.88 9.39
N ARG A 47 16.66 8.51 8.93
CA ARG A 47 16.51 9.97 9.03
C ARG A 47 15.99 10.38 10.40
N GLU A 48 16.56 11.44 10.95
CA GLU A 48 16.07 12.10 12.15
C GLU A 48 14.78 12.90 11.88
N ILE A 49 14.01 13.18 12.92
CA ILE A 49 12.74 13.93 12.80
C ILE A 49 12.94 15.31 12.14
N ALA A 50 14.03 16.00 12.46
CA ALA A 50 14.33 17.30 11.84
C ALA A 50 14.54 17.21 10.32
N GLU A 51 15.12 16.11 9.85
CA GLU A 51 15.28 15.86 8.40
C GLU A 51 13.96 15.53 7.73
N LEU A 52 13.04 14.84 8.43
CA LEU A 52 11.70 14.58 7.93
C LEU A 52 10.87 15.86 7.81
N LEU A 53 11.00 16.78 8.78
CA LEU A 53 10.36 18.09 8.71
C LEU A 53 10.90 18.91 7.52
N THR A 54 12.20 18.82 7.24
CA THR A 54 12.82 19.47 6.07
C THR A 54 12.29 18.88 4.76
N LEU A 55 12.15 17.55 4.69
CA LEU A 55 11.59 16.85 3.52
C LEU A 55 10.13 17.25 3.29
N ALA A 56 9.34 17.36 4.37
CA ALA A 56 7.95 17.81 4.30
C ALA A 56 7.85 19.24 3.78
N ALA A 57 8.67 20.17 4.29
CA ALA A 57 8.71 21.53 3.80
C ALA A 57 9.09 21.59 2.32
N ARG A 58 10.04 20.77 1.87
CA ARG A 58 10.41 20.68 0.44
C ARG A 58 9.26 20.18 -0.42
N ALA A 59 8.52 19.17 0.04
CA ALA A 59 7.34 18.67 -0.67
C ALA A 59 6.28 19.76 -0.83
N ASP A 60 5.99 20.53 0.23
CA ASP A 60 5.04 21.67 0.21
C ASP A 60 5.48 22.75 -0.79
N GLU A 61 6.78 23.11 -0.83
CA GLU A 61 7.32 24.11 -1.77
C GLU A 61 7.05 23.74 -3.24
N ILE A 62 7.09 22.44 -3.56
CA ILE A 62 6.87 21.96 -4.93
C ILE A 62 5.43 21.47 -5.17
N GLY A 63 4.53 21.71 -4.20
CA GLY A 63 3.09 21.42 -4.33
C GLY A 63 2.71 19.95 -4.18
N LEU A 64 3.54 19.14 -3.54
CA LEU A 64 3.27 17.74 -3.25
C LEU A 64 2.80 17.52 -1.81
N ARG A 65 1.80 16.67 -1.63
CA ARG A 65 1.47 16.11 -0.31
C ARG A 65 2.30 14.86 -0.05
N LEU A 66 2.58 14.56 1.23
CA LEU A 66 3.19 13.30 1.63
C LEU A 66 2.18 12.43 2.35
N LEU A 67 2.11 11.16 1.98
CA LEU A 67 1.39 10.11 2.70
C LEU A 67 2.41 9.07 3.19
N VAL A 68 2.09 8.33 4.26
CA VAL A 68 3.08 7.45 4.88
C VAL A 68 2.64 6.00 4.89
N SER A 69 3.53 5.14 4.44
CA SER A 69 3.46 3.68 4.56
C SER A 69 4.38 3.19 5.67
N GLY A 70 3.78 2.59 6.70
CA GLY A 70 4.48 1.71 7.65
C GLY A 70 4.71 0.33 7.05
N ASP A 71 5.01 -0.62 7.92
CA ASP A 71 5.38 -1.99 7.57
C ASP A 71 4.48 -3.01 8.30
N PHE A 72 4.91 -4.26 8.38
CA PHE A 72 4.22 -5.35 9.06
C PHE A 72 4.05 -5.09 10.56
N LEU A 73 2.82 -5.29 11.07
CA LEU A 73 2.48 -5.10 12.49
C LEU A 73 3.18 -6.12 13.39
N GLY A 74 3.42 -7.33 12.93
CA GLY A 74 3.96 -8.47 13.67
C GLY A 74 3.22 -9.76 13.33
N GLU A 75 3.46 -10.80 14.13
CA GLU A 75 2.99 -12.16 13.83
C GLU A 75 2.28 -12.78 15.04
N GLY A 76 0.97 -12.53 15.16
CA GLY A 76 0.14 -13.06 16.23
C GLY A 76 0.17 -14.58 16.33
N ARG A 77 0.27 -15.28 15.18
CA ARG A 77 0.41 -16.74 15.11
C ARG A 77 1.69 -17.26 15.76
N ASN A 78 2.73 -16.44 15.84
CA ASN A 78 4.01 -16.77 16.47
C ASN A 78 4.09 -16.31 17.95
N GLY A 79 2.97 -15.76 18.49
CA GLY A 79 2.88 -15.36 19.87
C GLY A 79 3.39 -13.95 20.18
N ASP A 80 3.53 -13.09 19.15
CA ASP A 80 3.84 -11.68 19.37
C ASP A 80 2.80 -11.04 20.30
N ALA A 81 3.27 -10.31 21.31
CA ALA A 81 2.38 -9.54 22.15
C ALA A 81 1.86 -8.31 21.39
N PRO A 82 0.56 -7.96 21.48
CA PRO A 82 0.01 -6.79 20.79
C PRO A 82 0.77 -5.48 21.07
N ALA A 83 1.39 -5.36 22.26
CA ALA A 83 2.22 -4.22 22.62
C ALA A 83 3.39 -3.97 21.64
N VAL A 84 3.91 -5.01 20.97
CA VAL A 84 4.97 -4.88 19.96
C VAL A 84 4.44 -4.12 18.73
N GLY A 85 3.30 -4.54 18.19
CA GLY A 85 2.66 -3.86 17.06
C GLY A 85 2.22 -2.43 17.40
N VAL A 86 1.68 -2.22 18.62
CA VAL A 86 1.34 -0.86 19.11
C VAL A 86 2.58 0.02 19.15
N GLY A 87 3.69 -0.48 19.69
CA GLY A 87 4.95 0.27 19.74
C GLY A 87 5.48 0.64 18.34
N ARG A 88 5.34 -0.28 17.36
CA ARG A 88 5.67 0.01 15.94
C ARG A 88 4.81 1.15 15.39
N ILE A 89 3.48 1.07 15.57
CA ILE A 89 2.57 2.13 15.10
C ILE A 89 2.92 3.48 15.74
N HIS A 90 3.24 3.53 17.03
CA HIS A 90 3.61 4.78 17.69
C HIS A 90 4.89 5.39 17.08
N ALA A 91 5.92 4.57 16.82
CA ALA A 91 7.15 5.03 16.16
C ALA A 91 6.90 5.51 14.72
N TRP A 92 6.02 4.83 13.99
CA TRP A 92 5.64 5.25 12.63
C TRP A 92 4.76 6.49 12.62
N LEU A 93 3.88 6.64 13.62
CA LEU A 93 3.01 7.80 13.79
C LEU A 93 3.82 9.08 14.01
N GLU A 94 4.87 9.05 14.83
CA GLU A 94 5.77 10.19 15.03
C GLU A 94 6.37 10.66 13.70
N ARG A 95 6.82 9.73 12.87
CA ARG A 95 7.37 10.02 11.54
C ARG A 95 6.29 10.50 10.56
N ALA A 96 5.09 9.92 10.61
CA ALA A 96 3.96 10.35 9.79
C ALA A 96 3.56 11.78 10.11
N VAL A 97 3.51 12.16 11.39
CA VAL A 97 3.24 13.53 11.84
C VAL A 97 4.34 14.48 11.36
N ALA A 98 5.62 14.11 11.48
CA ALA A 98 6.74 14.93 11.02
C ALA A 98 6.71 15.16 9.50
N LEU A 99 6.23 14.17 8.73
CA LEU A 99 6.03 14.29 7.28
C LEU A 99 4.71 14.98 6.90
N GLY A 100 3.89 15.40 7.86
CA GLY A 100 2.59 16.05 7.60
C GLY A 100 1.53 15.12 7.00
N SER A 101 1.70 13.79 7.17
CA SER A 101 0.77 12.81 6.61
C SER A 101 -0.55 12.77 7.36
N SER A 102 -1.65 12.79 6.63
CA SER A 102 -3.01 12.62 7.18
C SER A 102 -3.41 11.16 7.36
N LEU A 103 -2.57 10.20 6.92
CA LEU A 103 -2.81 8.78 7.07
C LEU A 103 -1.51 8.01 7.34
N LEU A 104 -1.66 6.85 7.96
CA LEU A 104 -0.61 5.85 8.15
C LEU A 104 -1.13 4.49 7.66
N ARG A 105 -0.55 3.98 6.58
CA ARG A 105 -0.82 2.62 6.08
C ARG A 105 0.00 1.62 6.88
N VAL A 106 -0.59 0.48 7.24
CA VAL A 106 0.05 -0.67 7.89
C VAL A 106 -0.38 -1.98 7.24
N VAL A 107 0.40 -3.04 7.44
CA VAL A 107 0.15 -4.38 6.88
C VAL A 107 0.08 -5.40 8.02
N SER A 108 -0.72 -6.47 7.86
CA SER A 108 -0.92 -7.47 8.92
C SER A 108 0.38 -8.18 9.32
N GLY A 109 0.99 -8.96 8.48
CA GLY A 109 2.22 -9.69 8.79
C GLY A 109 2.23 -11.12 8.28
N PHE A 110 1.25 -11.53 7.44
CA PHE A 110 1.22 -12.85 6.86
C PHE A 110 0.65 -12.84 5.43
N TYR A 111 0.89 -13.93 4.72
CA TYR A 111 0.22 -14.23 3.46
C TYR A 111 -0.73 -15.40 3.68
N ARG A 112 -1.99 -15.27 3.20
CA ARG A 112 -3.01 -16.30 3.37
C ARG A 112 -2.59 -17.65 2.82
N ALA A 113 -1.88 -17.65 1.69
CA ALA A 113 -1.38 -18.88 1.06
C ALA A 113 -0.52 -19.72 2.01
N ASP A 114 0.25 -19.09 2.91
CA ASP A 114 1.12 -19.77 3.87
C ASP A 114 0.34 -20.44 5.01
N LEU A 115 -0.90 -19.98 5.24
CA LEU A 115 -1.77 -20.44 6.32
C LEU A 115 -2.98 -21.25 5.81
N MET A 116 -3.00 -21.63 4.52
CA MET A 116 -4.08 -22.46 3.96
C MET A 116 -4.24 -23.77 4.73
N GLY A 117 -5.49 -24.09 5.11
CA GLY A 117 -5.81 -25.27 5.91
C GLY A 117 -5.53 -25.13 7.43
N ARG A 118 -5.12 -23.93 7.90
CA ARG A 118 -4.86 -23.64 9.32
C ARG A 118 -5.67 -22.44 9.81
N PRO A 119 -7.02 -22.54 9.86
CA PRO A 119 -7.90 -21.43 10.19
C PRO A 119 -7.65 -20.86 11.60
N GLU A 120 -7.17 -21.69 12.53
CA GLU A 120 -6.83 -21.27 13.90
C GLU A 120 -5.67 -20.26 13.93
N LEU A 121 -4.72 -20.35 12.98
CA LEU A 121 -3.61 -19.40 12.86
C LEU A 121 -4.08 -18.10 12.24
N ILE A 122 -4.97 -18.16 11.23
CA ILE A 122 -5.59 -16.97 10.63
C ILE A 122 -6.39 -16.22 11.69
N GLU A 123 -7.17 -16.94 12.54
CA GLU A 123 -7.91 -16.32 13.63
C GLU A 123 -6.97 -15.74 14.72
N ALA A 124 -5.81 -16.34 14.95
CA ALA A 124 -4.80 -15.77 15.86
C ALA A 124 -4.27 -14.44 15.32
N GLU A 125 -3.96 -14.38 14.01
CA GLU A 125 -3.57 -13.12 13.35
C GLU A 125 -4.68 -12.07 13.40
N ARG A 126 -5.93 -12.46 13.14
CA ARG A 126 -7.06 -11.54 13.21
C ARG A 126 -7.20 -10.91 14.59
N ARG A 127 -7.16 -11.71 15.66
CA ARG A 127 -7.22 -11.19 17.05
C ARG A 127 -6.04 -10.28 17.39
N TYR A 128 -4.84 -10.66 16.93
CA TYR A 128 -3.64 -9.85 17.12
C TYR A 128 -3.80 -8.48 16.47
N VAL A 129 -4.15 -8.44 15.17
CA VAL A 129 -4.33 -7.20 14.41
C VAL A 129 -5.38 -6.29 15.05
N VAL A 130 -6.55 -6.82 15.42
CA VAL A 130 -7.59 -6.03 16.13
C VAL A 130 -7.06 -5.43 17.43
N SER A 131 -6.30 -6.22 18.20
CA SER A 131 -5.74 -5.76 19.48
C SER A 131 -4.69 -4.67 19.29
N VAL A 132 -3.86 -4.79 18.26
CA VAL A 132 -2.85 -3.79 17.91
C VAL A 132 -3.51 -2.48 17.45
N LEU A 133 -4.46 -2.56 16.51
CA LEU A 133 -5.16 -1.38 16.00
C LEU A 133 -5.87 -0.64 17.13
N ARG A 134 -6.64 -1.34 17.96
CA ARG A 134 -7.32 -0.74 19.11
C ARG A 134 -6.36 -0.09 20.10
N GLY A 135 -5.23 -0.77 20.38
CA GLY A 135 -4.23 -0.24 21.31
C GLY A 135 -3.55 1.04 20.83
N ALA A 136 -3.42 1.20 19.50
CA ALA A 136 -2.79 2.37 18.90
C ALA A 136 -3.74 3.57 18.71
N LEU A 137 -5.06 3.33 18.59
CA LEU A 137 -6.06 4.34 18.26
C LEU A 137 -6.03 5.61 19.12
N PRO A 138 -5.86 5.57 20.46
CA PRO A 138 -5.83 6.80 21.25
C PRO A 138 -4.75 7.79 20.78
N ALA A 139 -3.56 7.31 20.41
CA ALA A 139 -2.49 8.16 19.92
C ALA A 139 -2.74 8.62 18.47
N VAL A 140 -3.24 7.72 17.62
CA VAL A 140 -3.55 7.98 16.21
C VAL A 140 -4.67 9.02 16.08
N ASP A 141 -5.75 8.87 16.85
CA ASP A 141 -6.88 9.81 16.85
C ASP A 141 -6.45 11.19 17.39
N ALA A 142 -5.63 11.21 18.47
CA ALA A 142 -5.09 12.46 19.02
C ALA A 142 -4.19 13.20 18.02
N ALA A 143 -3.49 12.49 17.15
CA ALA A 143 -2.67 13.06 16.08
C ALA A 143 -3.48 13.51 14.85
N GLY A 144 -4.78 13.16 14.77
CA GLY A 144 -5.61 13.44 13.61
C GLY A 144 -5.24 12.64 12.34
N VAL A 145 -4.55 11.51 12.53
CA VAL A 145 -4.10 10.62 11.45
C VAL A 145 -5.09 9.47 11.26
N ALA A 146 -5.38 9.06 10.03
CA ALA A 146 -6.17 7.87 9.75
C ALA A 146 -5.24 6.64 9.73
N LEU A 147 -5.58 5.59 10.48
CA LEU A 147 -4.85 4.32 10.47
C LEU A 147 -5.51 3.36 9.47
N LEU A 148 -4.79 3.01 8.42
CA LEU A 148 -5.33 2.21 7.31
C LEU A 148 -4.62 0.86 7.22
N LEU A 149 -5.40 -0.23 7.32
CA LEU A 149 -4.91 -1.59 7.11
C LEU A 149 -5.03 -1.96 5.64
N GLU A 150 -3.91 -2.32 5.02
CA GLU A 150 -3.89 -2.75 3.62
C GLU A 150 -4.37 -4.18 3.44
N ASN A 151 -5.16 -4.41 2.38
CA ASN A 151 -5.48 -5.75 1.89
C ASN A 151 -4.29 -6.34 1.13
N HIS A 152 -3.41 -7.04 1.88
CA HIS A 152 -2.10 -7.51 1.41
C HIS A 152 -2.05 -9.03 1.21
N SER A 153 -3.07 -9.61 0.52
CA SER A 153 -3.16 -11.06 0.25
C SER A 153 -3.26 -11.93 1.52
N ASP A 154 -3.87 -11.42 2.56
CA ASP A 154 -3.95 -11.99 3.90
C ASP A 154 -5.41 -12.33 4.29
N PHE A 155 -6.23 -11.34 4.61
CA PHE A 155 -7.61 -11.54 5.00
C PHE A 155 -8.58 -11.50 3.82
N THR A 156 -9.73 -12.15 3.98
CA THR A 156 -10.86 -12.03 3.06
C THR A 156 -11.58 -10.69 3.24
N VAL A 157 -12.46 -10.35 2.30
CA VAL A 157 -13.30 -9.14 2.37
C VAL A 157 -14.08 -9.05 3.68
N ASP A 158 -14.73 -10.15 4.09
CA ASP A 158 -15.54 -10.18 5.31
C ASP A 158 -14.68 -10.02 6.58
N GLU A 159 -13.49 -10.63 6.57
CA GLU A 159 -12.52 -10.47 7.65
C GLU A 159 -12.03 -9.01 7.73
N TYR A 160 -11.70 -8.34 6.61
CA TYR A 160 -11.35 -6.92 6.61
C TYR A 160 -12.46 -6.02 7.15
N ARG A 161 -13.70 -6.25 6.71
CA ARG A 161 -14.86 -5.50 7.21
C ARG A 161 -15.04 -5.67 8.72
N SER A 162 -14.88 -6.90 9.20
CA SER A 162 -14.93 -7.21 10.64
C SER A 162 -13.79 -6.53 11.39
N LEU A 163 -12.54 -6.66 10.91
CA LEU A 163 -11.35 -6.06 11.53
C LEU A 163 -11.50 -4.54 11.73
N VAL A 164 -11.86 -3.83 10.66
CA VAL A 164 -12.01 -2.36 10.69
C VAL A 164 -13.18 -1.96 11.61
N THR A 165 -14.30 -2.70 11.56
CA THR A 165 -15.46 -2.44 12.41
C THR A 165 -15.12 -2.69 13.88
N GLU A 166 -14.43 -3.79 14.19
CA GLU A 166 -14.03 -4.14 15.54
C GLU A 166 -12.96 -3.20 16.09
N ALA A 167 -12.01 -2.77 15.28
CA ALA A 167 -11.00 -1.79 15.68
C ALA A 167 -11.66 -0.44 16.02
N GLY A 168 -12.53 0.05 15.16
CA GLY A 168 -13.26 1.32 15.35
C GLY A 168 -12.38 2.56 15.12
N GLY A 169 -12.82 3.71 15.67
CA GLY A 169 -12.07 4.98 15.59
C GLY A 169 -11.80 5.45 14.16
N SER A 170 -10.60 5.96 13.91
CA SER A 170 -10.11 6.41 12.60
C SER A 170 -9.60 5.28 11.70
N THR A 171 -9.76 4.00 12.10
CA THR A 171 -9.33 2.84 11.32
C THR A 171 -10.13 2.72 10.02
N GLY A 172 -9.41 2.40 8.93
CA GLY A 172 -10.00 2.13 7.62
C GLY A 172 -9.19 1.10 6.84
N VAL A 173 -9.58 0.91 5.59
CA VAL A 173 -8.85 0.06 4.64
C VAL A 173 -7.93 0.93 3.79
N PHE A 174 -6.69 0.47 3.58
CA PHE A 174 -5.84 0.89 2.50
C PHE A 174 -6.04 -0.11 1.36
N LEU A 175 -6.66 0.32 0.26
CA LEU A 175 -7.18 -0.59 -0.76
C LEU A 175 -6.20 -0.78 -1.91
N ASP A 176 -5.45 -1.87 -1.89
CA ASP A 176 -4.72 -2.32 -3.08
C ASP A 176 -5.69 -3.00 -4.06
N LEU A 177 -5.72 -2.51 -5.30
CA LEU A 177 -6.66 -2.98 -6.33
C LEU A 177 -6.26 -4.34 -6.89
N ILE A 178 -5.01 -4.79 -6.72
CA ILE A 178 -4.44 -5.96 -7.41
C ILE A 178 -4.03 -7.08 -6.45
N ASN A 179 -3.71 -6.80 -5.20
CA ASN A 179 -3.34 -7.83 -4.23
C ASN A 179 -4.35 -8.99 -4.09
N PRO A 180 -5.67 -8.81 -4.31
CA PRO A 180 -6.62 -9.94 -4.31
C PRO A 180 -6.22 -11.10 -5.21
N ILE A 181 -5.56 -10.85 -6.34
CA ILE A 181 -5.06 -11.89 -7.26
C ILE A 181 -4.15 -12.90 -6.55
N ALA A 182 -3.27 -12.43 -5.66
CA ALA A 182 -2.36 -13.30 -4.92
C ALA A 182 -3.08 -14.10 -3.81
N ALA A 183 -4.26 -13.67 -3.41
CA ALA A 183 -5.18 -14.41 -2.53
C ALA A 183 -6.14 -15.34 -3.31
N LEU A 184 -6.00 -15.42 -4.63
CA LEU A 184 -6.87 -16.17 -5.55
C LEU A 184 -8.32 -15.63 -5.58
N ASP A 185 -8.49 -14.35 -5.31
CA ASP A 185 -9.77 -13.65 -5.39
C ASP A 185 -9.87 -12.83 -6.69
N ASP A 186 -11.11 -12.63 -7.18
CA ASP A 186 -11.38 -11.67 -8.25
C ASP A 186 -11.26 -10.24 -7.68
N PRO A 187 -10.38 -9.40 -8.22
CA PRO A 187 -10.15 -8.06 -7.67
C PRO A 187 -11.39 -7.16 -7.70
N GLU A 188 -12.23 -7.25 -8.73
CA GLU A 188 -13.36 -6.31 -8.90
C GLU A 188 -14.39 -6.40 -7.77
N PRO A 189 -14.90 -7.58 -7.37
CA PRO A 189 -15.79 -7.71 -6.22
C PRO A 189 -15.12 -7.23 -4.91
N VAL A 190 -13.82 -7.50 -4.72
CA VAL A 190 -13.06 -7.05 -3.53
C VAL A 190 -12.99 -5.54 -3.49
N VAL A 191 -12.59 -4.90 -4.59
CA VAL A 191 -12.53 -3.44 -4.71
C VAL A 191 -13.89 -2.81 -4.41
N ARG A 192 -14.95 -3.30 -5.02
CA ARG A 192 -16.33 -2.83 -4.81
C ARG A 192 -16.74 -2.92 -3.34
N ALA A 193 -16.41 -4.02 -2.68
CA ALA A 193 -16.82 -4.28 -1.30
C ALA A 193 -16.02 -3.48 -0.27
N LEU A 194 -14.72 -3.21 -0.51
CA LEU A 194 -13.85 -2.52 0.43
C LEU A 194 -13.73 -1.01 0.18
N ALA A 195 -14.01 -0.52 -1.03
CA ALA A 195 -13.96 0.91 -1.35
C ALA A 195 -14.79 1.79 -0.38
N PRO A 196 -15.98 1.38 0.13
CA PRO A 196 -16.70 2.15 1.14
C PRO A 196 -15.93 2.39 2.44
N LEU A 197 -14.94 1.58 2.76
CA LEU A 197 -14.11 1.66 3.98
C LEU A 197 -12.74 2.27 3.72
N ALA A 198 -12.41 2.53 2.44
CA ALA A 198 -11.09 2.97 2.04
C ALA A 198 -10.98 4.50 1.90
N ARG A 199 -9.75 5.02 2.13
CA ARG A 199 -9.39 6.43 1.94
C ARG A 199 -8.19 6.61 1.02
N ALA A 200 -7.37 5.56 0.89
CA ALA A 200 -6.22 5.51 0.01
C ALA A 200 -5.98 4.06 -0.45
N GLY A 201 -5.13 3.89 -1.43
CA GLY A 201 -4.80 2.57 -1.95
C GLY A 201 -3.70 2.58 -2.99
N HIS A 202 -3.32 1.38 -3.41
CA HIS A 202 -2.37 1.12 -4.46
C HIS A 202 -3.03 0.69 -5.76
N VAL A 203 -2.37 1.00 -6.86
CA VAL A 203 -2.64 0.41 -8.17
C VAL A 203 -1.34 -0.02 -8.80
N LYS A 204 -1.35 -1.22 -9.33
CA LYS A 204 -0.32 -1.85 -10.15
C LYS A 204 -0.99 -2.67 -11.24
N ASP A 205 -0.22 -3.41 -12.00
CA ASP A 205 -0.71 -4.39 -12.97
C ASP A 205 -0.05 -5.74 -12.69
N TYR A 206 -0.37 -6.77 -13.44
CA TYR A 206 0.24 -8.09 -13.27
C TYR A 206 0.21 -8.90 -14.56
N VAL A 207 1.09 -9.91 -14.60
CA VAL A 207 1.06 -10.99 -15.58
C VAL A 207 1.16 -12.33 -14.85
N PHE A 208 0.63 -13.39 -15.49
CA PHE A 208 0.81 -14.75 -15.02
C PHE A 208 2.00 -15.39 -15.72
N GLU A 209 2.88 -15.99 -14.93
CA GLU A 209 3.97 -16.82 -15.43
C GLU A 209 3.73 -18.27 -15.03
N SER A 210 3.62 -19.14 -16.04
CA SER A 210 3.44 -20.58 -15.82
C SER A 210 4.71 -21.18 -15.19
N ILE A 211 4.55 -21.95 -14.11
CA ILE A 211 5.63 -22.68 -13.47
C ILE A 211 5.65 -24.11 -14.03
N PRO A 212 6.66 -24.48 -14.86
CA PRO A 212 6.75 -25.82 -15.40
C PRO A 212 7.23 -26.82 -14.33
N THR A 213 6.92 -28.12 -14.54
CA THR A 213 7.59 -29.21 -13.85
C THR A 213 8.94 -29.52 -14.50
N ASP A 214 9.76 -30.34 -13.84
CA ASP A 214 11.10 -30.69 -14.32
C ASP A 214 11.07 -31.48 -15.63
N ASP A 215 9.96 -32.19 -15.93
CA ASP A 215 9.75 -32.92 -17.19
C ASP A 215 9.32 -32.00 -18.36
N GLY A 216 9.03 -30.73 -18.09
CA GLY A 216 8.61 -29.73 -19.08
C GLY A 216 7.19 -29.90 -19.64
N TYR A 217 6.49 -31.00 -19.34
CA TYR A 217 5.15 -31.31 -19.88
C TYR A 217 4.02 -30.78 -18.98
N HIS A 218 4.18 -30.95 -17.68
CA HIS A 218 3.16 -30.53 -16.71
C HIS A 218 3.43 -29.12 -16.21
N ARG A 219 2.44 -28.52 -15.54
CA ARG A 219 2.56 -27.21 -14.89
C ARG A 219 2.25 -27.37 -13.41
N ARG A 220 3.08 -26.75 -12.55
CA ARG A 220 2.87 -26.71 -11.09
C ARG A 220 1.88 -25.62 -10.69
N GLY A 221 1.43 -24.81 -11.64
CA GLY A 221 0.58 -23.66 -11.42
C GLY A 221 1.18 -22.42 -12.10
N PHE A 222 1.04 -21.28 -11.46
CA PHE A 222 1.52 -20.01 -11.98
C PHE A 222 2.09 -19.14 -10.85
N ALA A 223 2.96 -18.22 -11.21
CA ALA A 223 3.36 -17.09 -10.40
C ALA A 223 2.67 -15.82 -10.89
N VAL A 224 2.23 -14.99 -9.97
CA VAL A 224 1.80 -13.61 -10.26
C VAL A 224 3.05 -12.73 -10.26
N ARG A 225 3.26 -11.98 -11.35
CA ARG A 225 4.34 -11.00 -11.46
C ARG A 225 3.73 -9.63 -11.61
N TYR A 226 3.99 -8.76 -10.67
CA TYR A 226 3.51 -7.39 -10.73
C TYR A 226 4.20 -6.58 -11.82
N ARG A 227 3.46 -5.61 -12.35
CA ARG A 227 3.87 -4.70 -13.43
C ARG A 227 3.36 -3.29 -13.12
N TYR A 228 3.89 -2.30 -13.80
CA TYR A 228 3.30 -0.96 -13.77
C TYR A 228 1.94 -0.95 -14.48
N PRO A 229 1.00 -0.06 -14.10
CA PRO A 229 -0.30 0.06 -14.75
C PRO A 229 -0.19 0.19 -16.27
N GLY A 230 -0.86 -0.71 -17.00
CA GLY A 230 -0.83 -0.81 -18.45
C GLY A 230 0.22 -1.75 -19.04
N GLU A 231 1.08 -2.37 -18.21
CA GLU A 231 2.09 -3.34 -18.65
C GLU A 231 1.64 -4.81 -18.45
N GLY A 232 0.44 -5.03 -17.97
CA GLY A 232 -0.07 -6.35 -17.62
C GLY A 232 -1.41 -6.68 -18.25
N VAL A 233 -2.18 -7.51 -17.55
CA VAL A 233 -3.46 -8.07 -18.01
C VAL A 233 -4.65 -7.65 -17.15
N ALA A 234 -4.47 -6.78 -16.17
CA ALA A 234 -5.55 -6.30 -15.32
C ALA A 234 -6.56 -5.46 -16.12
N ASP A 235 -7.84 -5.68 -15.88
CA ASP A 235 -8.89 -4.80 -16.38
C ASP A 235 -8.96 -3.52 -15.53
N LEU A 236 -7.93 -2.66 -15.64
CA LEU A 236 -7.85 -1.42 -14.88
C LEU A 236 -9.05 -0.50 -15.06
N PRO A 237 -9.64 -0.34 -16.27
CA PRO A 237 -10.89 0.42 -16.44
C PRO A 237 -12.01 -0.10 -15.54
N ARG A 238 -12.21 -1.42 -15.48
CA ARG A 238 -13.25 -2.05 -14.66
C ARG A 238 -12.97 -1.88 -13.16
N LEU A 239 -11.71 -2.02 -12.74
CA LEU A 239 -11.32 -1.83 -11.33
C LEU A 239 -11.49 -0.38 -10.87
N VAL A 240 -11.09 0.59 -11.69
CA VAL A 240 -11.27 2.02 -11.38
C VAL A 240 -12.76 2.39 -11.36
N ALA A 241 -13.57 1.84 -12.24
CA ALA A 241 -15.01 2.04 -12.22
C ALA A 241 -15.65 1.48 -10.93
N ALA A 242 -15.27 0.27 -10.52
CA ALA A 242 -15.73 -0.34 -9.26
C ALA A 242 -15.29 0.48 -8.02
N LEU A 243 -14.05 1.00 -8.02
CA LEU A 243 -13.55 1.90 -6.99
C LEU A 243 -14.39 3.17 -6.92
N ARG A 244 -14.60 3.88 -8.03
CA ARG A 244 -15.38 5.13 -8.10
C ARG A 244 -16.81 4.93 -7.58
N GLU A 245 -17.45 3.84 -7.98
CA GLU A 245 -18.81 3.48 -7.53
C GLU A 245 -18.84 3.26 -6.01
N GLY A 246 -17.91 2.45 -5.47
CA GLY A 246 -17.83 2.17 -4.03
C GLY A 246 -17.43 3.38 -3.18
N LEU A 247 -16.67 4.32 -3.74
CA LEU A 247 -16.31 5.58 -3.05
C LEU A 247 -17.52 6.53 -2.88
N GLY A 248 -18.53 6.46 -3.74
CA GLY A 248 -19.71 7.32 -3.63
C GLY A 248 -19.40 8.82 -3.64
N GLY A 249 -18.38 9.24 -4.39
CA GLY A 249 -17.97 10.64 -4.52
C GLY A 249 -16.98 11.13 -3.45
N ARG A 250 -16.56 10.30 -2.51
CA ARG A 250 -15.53 10.65 -1.50
C ARG A 250 -14.16 10.82 -2.14
N ASP A 251 -13.31 11.63 -1.51
CA ASP A 251 -11.90 11.77 -1.89
C ASP A 251 -11.12 10.49 -1.59
N PHE A 252 -10.18 10.17 -2.49
CA PHE A 252 -9.35 8.98 -2.40
C PHE A 252 -7.96 9.25 -2.96
N HIS A 253 -6.93 8.71 -2.33
CA HIS A 253 -5.56 8.80 -2.78
C HIS A 253 -5.12 7.45 -3.38
N LEU A 254 -4.86 7.44 -4.69
CA LEU A 254 -4.45 6.24 -5.42
C LEU A 254 -3.02 6.39 -5.90
N SER A 255 -2.09 5.63 -5.32
CA SER A 255 -0.68 5.64 -5.69
C SER A 255 -0.31 4.47 -6.60
N VAL A 256 0.50 4.75 -7.62
CA VAL A 256 1.19 3.70 -8.35
C VAL A 256 2.21 3.05 -7.43
N GLU A 257 2.07 1.74 -7.24
CA GLU A 257 3.07 0.91 -6.58
C GLU A 257 3.84 0.08 -7.61
N GLY A 258 5.15 0.04 -7.48
CA GLY A 258 6.02 -0.80 -8.27
C GLY A 258 7.32 -1.03 -7.53
N LEU A 259 8.00 -2.13 -7.83
CA LEU A 259 9.37 -2.35 -7.38
C LEU A 259 10.28 -2.14 -8.58
N ASP A 260 11.30 -1.31 -8.43
CA ASP A 260 12.33 -1.10 -9.44
C ASP A 260 13.33 -2.29 -9.46
N ASN A 261 12.81 -3.52 -9.51
CA ASN A 261 13.60 -4.74 -9.53
C ASN A 261 14.42 -4.93 -10.81
N HIS A 262 14.32 -3.99 -11.75
CA HIS A 262 14.97 -4.03 -13.04
C HIS A 262 15.96 -2.87 -13.16
N ALA A 263 17.25 -3.22 -13.19
CA ALA A 263 18.35 -2.30 -13.43
C ALA A 263 18.34 -1.69 -14.85
N ASP A 264 17.37 -2.07 -15.67
CA ASP A 264 17.35 -1.82 -17.12
C ASP A 264 16.76 -0.46 -17.48
N VAL A 265 16.26 0.32 -16.53
CA VAL A 265 15.68 1.64 -16.80
C VAL A 265 16.52 2.70 -16.10
N ASP A 266 17.22 3.51 -16.85
CA ASP A 266 18.05 4.60 -16.33
C ASP A 266 17.22 5.68 -15.61
N ASP A 267 15.96 5.88 -16.03
CA ASP A 267 15.05 6.88 -15.48
C ASP A 267 13.66 6.27 -15.22
N GLN A 268 13.27 6.19 -13.95
CA GLN A 268 12.01 5.60 -13.52
C GLN A 268 10.77 6.34 -14.06
N ARG A 269 10.92 7.62 -14.45
CA ARG A 269 9.86 8.37 -15.12
C ARG A 269 9.42 7.75 -16.44
N GLN A 270 10.28 7.00 -17.14
CA GLN A 270 9.91 6.31 -18.39
C GLN A 270 8.81 5.27 -18.19
N ARG A 271 8.71 4.65 -17.00
CA ARG A 271 7.64 3.72 -16.65
C ARG A 271 6.46 4.41 -15.97
N LEU A 272 6.73 5.38 -15.13
CA LEU A 272 5.68 6.06 -14.37
C LEU A 272 4.85 7.03 -15.23
N ALA A 273 5.46 7.70 -16.22
CA ALA A 273 4.73 8.64 -17.07
C ALA A 273 3.56 7.98 -17.83
N PRO A 274 3.74 6.85 -18.56
CA PRO A 274 2.63 6.17 -19.21
C PRO A 274 1.61 5.61 -18.23
N ALA A 275 2.04 5.07 -17.08
CA ALA A 275 1.15 4.55 -16.04
C ALA A 275 0.23 5.65 -15.47
N LEU A 276 0.80 6.81 -15.11
CA LEU A 276 0.02 7.94 -14.62
C LEU A 276 -0.88 8.54 -15.70
N ALA A 277 -0.43 8.60 -16.96
CA ALA A 277 -1.25 9.06 -18.07
C ALA A 277 -2.49 8.16 -18.27
N LEU A 278 -2.29 6.83 -18.24
CA LEU A 278 -3.39 5.87 -18.29
C LEU A 278 -4.37 6.11 -17.12
N LEU A 279 -3.88 6.16 -15.90
CA LEU A 279 -4.74 6.33 -14.72
C LEU A 279 -5.52 7.64 -14.77
N ARG A 280 -4.89 8.76 -15.20
CA ARG A 280 -5.62 10.03 -15.39
C ARG A 280 -6.79 9.89 -16.35
N SER A 281 -6.62 9.15 -17.44
CA SER A 281 -7.71 8.91 -18.39
C SER A 281 -8.84 8.07 -17.81
N LEU A 282 -8.57 7.24 -16.80
CA LEU A 282 -9.57 6.38 -16.14
C LEU A 282 -10.31 7.07 -14.99
N VAL A 283 -9.67 8.04 -14.33
CA VAL A 283 -10.26 8.75 -13.17
C VAL A 283 -10.95 10.06 -13.55
N ALA A 284 -10.75 10.54 -14.76
CA ALA A 284 -11.41 11.74 -15.32
C ALA A 284 -12.96 11.57 -15.52
#